data_9ee161b0fc9771d1cac9bd78e60484a6
#
_entry.id   9ee161b0fc9771d1cac9bd78e60484a6
#
_cell.length_a   1.000
_cell.length_b   1.000
_cell.length_c   1.000
_cell.angle_alpha   90.00
_cell.angle_beta   90.00
_cell.angle_gamma   90.00
#
_symmetry.space_group_name_H-M   'P 1'
#
loop_
_entity.id
_entity.type
_entity.pdbx_description
1 polymer ?
#
loop_
_entity_poly.entity_id
_entity_poly.type
_entity_poly.pdbx_seq_one_letter_code
_entity_poly.pdbx_strand_id
1 'polypeptide(L)'
;MDRLDLQHHAFRLTLDGALYRAPIPKDVQHVLDVGCGTGIWTIEFSDEHPSASVIGVDLSPIQPEAVPPNCEFLIDDCTQDWIFHNRFDFIHTRAMVAAIKDWGRLFEQAYSHLERGGYIECQELAFPVRCMDPGVTAENSPLLRWSALFFEAAEQTGLDAEGPRRLAPKLQEAGFTNVNLKTYKWPLGKWAKGAKFKLLGRYVNEDLWDALPSLSLGLFTRVLRWSREEVEVFLAECRQDSRRRDRHYYIDWFVERRTTSWLCSANINSLIWYAQKPDDVNNKTRGNDHVQDEELLESDEEAENISPPDVPPS
;
A
#
# COMPACT_ATOMS: atom_id res chain seq x y z
N MET A 1 8.62 13.73 -13.47
CA MET A 1 7.77 12.60 -13.02
C MET A 1 7.18 13.04 -11.71
N ASP A 2 5.86 13.02 -11.59
CA ASP A 2 5.18 13.33 -10.32
C ASP A 2 5.59 12.29 -9.27
N ARG A 3 5.54 12.68 -7.99
CA ARG A 3 5.85 11.77 -6.87
C ARG A 3 4.93 10.55 -6.88
N LEU A 4 3.64 10.75 -7.12
CA LEU A 4 2.65 9.66 -7.16
C LEU A 4 2.88 8.70 -8.33
N ASP A 5 3.36 9.20 -9.47
CA ASP A 5 3.71 8.36 -10.61
C ASP A 5 4.96 7.53 -10.30
N LEU A 6 5.95 8.11 -9.60
CA LEU A 6 7.12 7.37 -9.14
C LEU A 6 6.73 6.24 -8.18
N GLN A 7 5.80 6.53 -7.25
CA GLN A 7 5.26 5.53 -6.33
C GLN A 7 4.49 4.42 -7.10
N HIS A 8 3.70 4.78 -8.11
CA HIS A 8 3.03 3.83 -8.98
C HIS A 8 4.02 2.86 -9.64
N HIS A 9 5.12 3.37 -10.19
CA HIS A 9 6.16 2.51 -10.78
C HIS A 9 6.83 1.60 -9.74
N ALA A 10 6.98 2.04 -8.49
CA ALA A 10 7.46 1.18 -7.41
C ALA A 10 6.49 0.02 -7.12
N PHE A 11 5.17 0.28 -7.09
CA PHE A 11 4.15 -0.77 -6.98
C PHE A 11 4.18 -1.72 -8.18
N ARG A 12 4.20 -1.21 -9.42
CA ARG A 12 4.31 -2.03 -10.63
C ARG A 12 5.55 -2.93 -10.60
N LEU A 13 6.70 -2.39 -10.21
CA LEU A 13 7.94 -3.15 -10.08
C LEU A 13 7.82 -4.24 -8.99
N THR A 14 7.14 -3.94 -7.89
CA THR A 14 6.88 -4.90 -6.80
C THR A 14 6.01 -6.05 -7.29
N LEU A 15 5.00 -5.76 -8.09
CA LEU A 15 4.01 -6.69 -8.62
C LEU A 15 4.41 -7.37 -9.93
N ASP A 16 5.70 -7.30 -10.33
CA ASP A 16 6.19 -7.88 -11.59
C ASP A 16 5.44 -7.35 -12.83
N GLY A 17 5.08 -6.08 -12.79
CA GLY A 17 4.36 -5.39 -13.85
C GLY A 17 2.84 -5.44 -13.75
N ALA A 18 2.25 -6.19 -12.83
CA ALA A 18 0.80 -6.23 -12.64
C ALA A 18 0.26 -4.96 -11.94
N LEU A 19 -1.01 -4.64 -12.16
CA LEU A 19 -1.72 -3.55 -11.48
C LEU A 19 -2.36 -4.00 -10.17
N TYR A 20 -2.73 -5.26 -10.08
CA TYR A 20 -3.47 -5.87 -8.97
C TYR A 20 -3.09 -7.34 -8.78
N ARG A 21 -3.55 -7.94 -7.68
CA ARG A 21 -3.37 -9.36 -7.34
C ARG A 21 -4.69 -10.08 -7.05
N ALA A 22 -5.79 -9.35 -6.85
CA ALA A 22 -7.10 -9.94 -6.69
C ALA A 22 -7.45 -10.79 -7.92
N PRO A 23 -8.01 -12.01 -7.75
CA PRO A 23 -8.35 -12.90 -8.86
C PRO A 23 -9.67 -12.47 -9.50
N ILE A 24 -9.71 -11.23 -10.03
CA ILE A 24 -10.88 -10.70 -10.72
C ILE A 24 -11.05 -11.37 -12.08
N PRO A 25 -12.30 -11.51 -12.57
CA PRO A 25 -12.55 -12.06 -13.90
C PRO A 25 -11.95 -11.15 -15.00
N LYS A 26 -11.53 -11.78 -16.12
CA LYS A 26 -10.93 -11.03 -17.24
C LYS A 26 -11.93 -10.08 -17.93
N ASP A 27 -13.19 -10.36 -17.81
CA ASP A 27 -14.32 -9.62 -18.37
C ASP A 27 -15.00 -8.69 -17.36
N VAL A 28 -14.23 -8.24 -16.35
CA VAL A 28 -14.67 -7.22 -15.36
C VAL A 28 -15.29 -6.02 -16.07
N GLN A 29 -16.43 -5.52 -15.57
CA GLN A 29 -17.19 -4.46 -16.24
C GLN A 29 -17.17 -3.13 -15.50
N HIS A 30 -17.26 -3.13 -14.18
CA HIS A 30 -17.33 -1.90 -13.37
C HIS A 30 -16.25 -1.89 -12.30
N VAL A 31 -15.38 -0.89 -12.36
CA VAL A 31 -14.24 -0.76 -11.48
C VAL A 31 -14.19 0.62 -10.83
N LEU A 32 -13.92 0.66 -9.53
CA LEU A 32 -13.74 1.89 -8.76
C LEU A 32 -12.31 1.93 -8.19
N ASP A 33 -11.58 3.02 -8.46
CA ASP A 33 -10.30 3.34 -7.86
C ASP A 33 -10.48 4.47 -6.83
N VAL A 34 -10.43 4.14 -5.56
CA VAL A 34 -10.68 5.06 -4.44
C VAL A 34 -9.38 5.70 -3.99
N GLY A 35 -9.31 7.05 -4.06
CA GLY A 35 -8.08 7.80 -3.81
C GLY A 35 -7.10 7.65 -4.97
N CYS A 36 -7.60 7.88 -6.20
CA CYS A 36 -6.86 7.63 -7.44
C CYS A 36 -5.64 8.55 -7.67
N GLY A 37 -5.50 9.65 -6.91
CA GLY A 37 -4.40 10.60 -7.02
C GLY A 37 -4.29 11.19 -8.44
N THR A 38 -3.15 10.99 -9.11
CA THR A 38 -2.93 11.41 -10.52
C THR A 38 -3.76 10.63 -11.53
N GLY A 39 -4.43 9.55 -11.10
CA GLY A 39 -5.22 8.69 -11.98
C GLY A 39 -4.41 7.69 -12.79
N ILE A 40 -3.10 7.62 -12.62
CA ILE A 40 -2.21 6.76 -13.43
C ILE A 40 -2.61 5.27 -13.35
N TRP A 41 -3.01 4.76 -12.17
CA TRP A 41 -3.49 3.39 -12.03
C TRP A 41 -4.83 3.19 -12.77
N THR A 42 -5.76 4.12 -12.60
CA THR A 42 -7.09 4.10 -13.25
C THR A 42 -6.95 4.09 -14.76
N ILE A 43 -6.05 4.92 -15.32
CA ILE A 43 -5.77 5.01 -16.77
C ILE A 43 -5.16 3.69 -17.27
N GLU A 44 -4.10 3.19 -16.63
CA GLU A 44 -3.46 1.94 -17.05
C GLU A 44 -4.42 0.74 -16.94
N PHE A 45 -5.27 0.71 -15.89
CA PHE A 45 -6.30 -0.34 -15.78
C PHE A 45 -7.32 -0.24 -16.91
N SER A 46 -7.74 0.96 -17.27
CA SER A 46 -8.68 1.19 -18.39
C SER A 46 -8.09 0.73 -19.73
N ASP A 47 -6.80 0.95 -19.96
CA ASP A 47 -6.10 0.49 -21.16
C ASP A 47 -5.96 -1.04 -21.19
N GLU A 48 -5.67 -1.68 -20.05
CA GLU A 48 -5.58 -3.16 -19.95
C GLU A 48 -6.96 -3.84 -20.05
N HIS A 49 -8.07 -3.12 -19.71
CA HIS A 49 -9.45 -3.62 -19.70
C HIS A 49 -10.40 -2.71 -20.51
N PRO A 50 -10.30 -2.67 -21.85
CA PRO A 50 -11.04 -1.72 -22.67
C PRO A 50 -12.58 -1.90 -22.68
N SER A 51 -13.09 -3.03 -22.19
CA SER A 51 -14.53 -3.29 -22.02
C SER A 51 -15.07 -2.86 -20.65
N ALA A 52 -14.19 -2.56 -19.70
CA ALA A 52 -14.60 -2.11 -18.36
C ALA A 52 -14.91 -0.61 -18.35
N SER A 53 -15.87 -0.18 -17.55
CA SER A 53 -16.05 1.21 -17.13
C SER A 53 -15.28 1.42 -15.83
N VAL A 54 -14.31 2.32 -15.84
CA VAL A 54 -13.40 2.55 -14.70
C VAL A 54 -13.59 3.96 -14.19
N ILE A 55 -13.93 4.09 -12.91
CA ILE A 55 -14.12 5.38 -12.24
C ILE A 55 -12.99 5.57 -11.22
N GLY A 56 -12.24 6.66 -11.33
CA GLY A 56 -11.31 7.13 -10.30
C GLY A 56 -11.91 8.25 -9.47
N VAL A 57 -11.78 8.16 -8.15
CA VAL A 57 -12.26 9.20 -7.22
C VAL A 57 -11.12 9.72 -6.38
N ASP A 58 -10.99 11.06 -6.29
CA ASP A 58 -10.05 11.73 -5.40
C ASP A 58 -10.58 13.11 -4.97
N LEU A 59 -10.10 13.62 -3.84
CA LEU A 59 -10.39 14.98 -3.37
C LEU A 59 -9.71 16.06 -4.22
N SER A 60 -8.60 15.69 -4.88
CA SER A 60 -7.74 16.62 -5.61
C SER A 60 -7.99 16.56 -7.11
N PRO A 61 -8.30 17.67 -7.81
CA PRO A 61 -8.51 17.71 -9.25
C PRO A 61 -7.16 17.77 -10.00
N ILE A 62 -6.34 16.72 -9.88
CA ILE A 62 -4.99 16.66 -10.48
C ILE A 62 -4.88 15.65 -11.62
N GLN A 63 -5.97 15.01 -11.99
CA GLN A 63 -6.03 14.03 -13.06
C GLN A 63 -5.92 14.70 -14.43
N PRO A 64 -5.36 14.02 -15.47
CA PRO A 64 -5.27 14.58 -16.80
C PRO A 64 -6.63 14.66 -17.49
N GLU A 65 -6.78 15.64 -18.40
CA GLU A 65 -8.01 15.77 -19.22
C GLU A 65 -8.10 14.71 -20.34
N ALA A 66 -6.96 14.27 -20.86
CA ALA A 66 -6.90 13.28 -21.93
C ALA A 66 -6.78 11.87 -21.33
N VAL A 67 -7.88 11.12 -21.36
CA VAL A 67 -8.00 9.78 -20.74
C VAL A 67 -8.62 8.78 -21.72
N PRO A 68 -8.46 7.47 -21.51
CA PRO A 68 -9.19 6.46 -22.28
C PRO A 68 -10.71 6.67 -22.25
N PRO A 69 -11.45 6.31 -23.31
CA PRO A 69 -12.88 6.58 -23.42
C PRO A 69 -13.74 5.85 -22.37
N ASN A 70 -13.17 4.83 -21.72
CA ASN A 70 -13.78 4.04 -20.67
C ASN A 70 -13.30 4.42 -19.25
N CYS A 71 -12.58 5.54 -19.12
CA CYS A 71 -12.06 6.09 -17.87
C CYS A 71 -12.76 7.40 -17.53
N GLU A 72 -13.21 7.55 -16.28
CA GLU A 72 -13.81 8.78 -15.76
C GLU A 72 -13.20 9.14 -14.41
N PHE A 73 -13.03 10.43 -14.14
CA PHE A 73 -12.59 10.93 -12.84
C PHE A 73 -13.65 11.79 -12.18
N LEU A 74 -13.89 11.54 -10.88
CA LEU A 74 -14.80 12.29 -10.04
C LEU A 74 -14.04 12.93 -8.88
N ILE A 75 -14.38 14.17 -8.57
CA ILE A 75 -13.86 14.87 -7.39
C ILE A 75 -14.87 14.64 -6.26
N ASP A 76 -14.52 13.78 -5.30
CA ASP A 76 -15.39 13.44 -4.19
C ASP A 76 -14.59 12.97 -2.97
N ASP A 77 -15.24 13.05 -1.80
CA ASP A 77 -14.69 12.59 -0.51
C ASP A 77 -15.14 11.15 -0.22
N CYS A 78 -14.26 10.20 -0.45
CA CYS A 78 -14.52 8.78 -0.19
C CYS A 78 -14.85 8.43 1.27
N THR A 79 -14.68 9.36 2.21
CA THR A 79 -15.05 9.19 3.63
C THR A 79 -16.50 9.54 3.89
N GLN A 80 -17.18 10.23 2.94
CA GLN A 80 -18.61 10.52 2.99
C GLN A 80 -19.41 9.34 2.45
N ASP A 81 -20.76 9.46 2.47
CA ASP A 81 -21.64 8.42 1.93
C ASP A 81 -21.49 8.32 0.40
N TRP A 82 -21.22 7.13 -0.08
CA TRP A 82 -21.12 6.88 -1.52
C TRP A 82 -22.50 6.87 -2.16
N ILE A 83 -22.62 7.61 -3.27
CA ILE A 83 -23.89 7.80 -3.97
C ILE A 83 -23.91 7.14 -5.37
N PHE A 84 -23.03 6.18 -5.61
CA PHE A 84 -23.00 5.44 -6.86
C PHE A 84 -24.28 4.64 -7.08
N HIS A 85 -24.84 4.75 -8.28
CA HIS A 85 -26.03 4.00 -8.67
C HIS A 85 -25.69 2.57 -9.10
N ASN A 86 -24.54 2.37 -9.72
CA ASN A 86 -24.07 1.06 -10.15
C ASN A 86 -23.24 0.40 -9.05
N ARG A 87 -23.25 -0.94 -9.04
CA ARG A 87 -22.30 -1.72 -8.25
C ARG A 87 -21.06 -1.98 -9.06
N PHE A 88 -19.98 -2.30 -8.34
CA PHE A 88 -18.66 -2.55 -8.92
C PHE A 88 -18.30 -4.04 -8.81
N ASP A 89 -17.62 -4.57 -9.82
CA ASP A 89 -17.02 -5.90 -9.76
C ASP A 89 -15.70 -5.86 -8.98
N PHE A 90 -15.01 -4.71 -9.05
CA PHE A 90 -13.73 -4.53 -8.40
C PHE A 90 -13.60 -3.12 -7.82
N ILE A 91 -13.17 -3.04 -6.57
CA ILE A 91 -12.82 -1.78 -5.90
C ILE A 91 -11.35 -1.84 -5.53
N HIS A 92 -10.58 -0.83 -5.94
CA HIS A 92 -9.17 -0.69 -5.64
C HIS A 92 -8.91 0.54 -4.78
N THR A 93 -7.92 0.47 -3.90
CA THR A 93 -7.42 1.61 -3.11
C THR A 93 -5.93 1.43 -2.88
N ARG A 94 -5.17 2.55 -2.93
CA ARG A 94 -3.72 2.49 -2.78
C ARG A 94 -3.16 3.69 -2.03
N ALA A 95 -2.24 3.40 -1.07
CA ALA A 95 -1.51 4.40 -0.30
C ALA A 95 -2.41 5.40 0.47
N MET A 96 -3.53 4.90 0.99
CA MET A 96 -4.54 5.68 1.71
C MET A 96 -4.30 5.76 3.22
N VAL A 97 -3.23 5.18 3.75
CA VAL A 97 -2.93 5.11 5.19
C VAL A 97 -2.94 6.47 5.89
N ALA A 98 -2.53 7.53 5.21
CA ALA A 98 -2.52 8.88 5.77
C ALA A 98 -3.83 9.66 5.55
N ALA A 99 -4.79 9.10 4.79
CA ALA A 99 -6.05 9.75 4.43
C ALA A 99 -7.25 9.14 5.18
N ILE A 100 -7.26 7.83 5.39
CA ILE A 100 -8.40 7.12 5.97
C ILE A 100 -8.24 6.99 7.48
N LYS A 101 -9.15 7.61 8.22
CA LYS A 101 -9.27 7.47 9.69
C LYS A 101 -10.13 6.27 10.09
N ASP A 102 -11.19 6.02 9.35
CA ASP A 102 -12.13 4.94 9.60
C ASP A 102 -12.18 3.95 8.44
N TRP A 103 -11.30 2.96 8.52
CA TRP A 103 -11.25 1.85 7.57
C TRP A 103 -12.50 0.96 7.61
N GLY A 104 -13.15 0.85 8.79
CA GLY A 104 -14.37 0.07 8.94
C GLY A 104 -15.48 0.62 8.06
N ARG A 105 -15.74 1.93 8.17
CA ARG A 105 -16.71 2.63 7.33
C ARG A 105 -16.38 2.53 5.84
N LEU A 106 -15.11 2.68 5.46
CA LEU A 106 -14.71 2.51 4.05
C LEU A 106 -15.08 1.11 3.54
N PHE A 107 -14.82 0.07 4.33
CA PHE A 107 -15.13 -1.31 3.93
C PHE A 107 -16.62 -1.61 3.93
N GLU A 108 -17.40 -1.06 4.85
CA GLU A 108 -18.87 -1.16 4.83
C GLU A 108 -19.44 -0.53 3.54
N GLN A 109 -18.93 0.63 3.14
CA GLN A 109 -19.34 1.28 1.90
C GLN A 109 -18.92 0.47 0.67
N ALA A 110 -17.68 0.02 0.63
CA ALA A 110 -17.18 -0.85 -0.44
C ALA A 110 -18.01 -2.15 -0.55
N TYR A 111 -18.31 -2.78 0.59
CA TYR A 111 -19.15 -3.98 0.62
C TYR A 111 -20.54 -3.73 0.05
N SER A 112 -21.17 -2.61 0.41
CA SER A 112 -22.52 -2.27 -0.07
C SER A 112 -22.55 -1.99 -1.57
N HIS A 113 -21.45 -1.45 -2.15
CA HIS A 113 -21.34 -1.07 -3.55
C HIS A 113 -20.67 -2.12 -4.44
N LEU A 114 -20.18 -3.24 -3.89
CA LEU A 114 -19.70 -4.35 -4.69
C LEU A 114 -20.83 -5.25 -5.16
N GLU A 115 -20.67 -5.79 -6.36
CA GLU A 115 -21.46 -6.93 -6.83
C GLU A 115 -21.13 -8.18 -5.99
N ARG A 116 -22.00 -9.18 -6.04
CA ARG A 116 -21.76 -10.48 -5.43
C ARG A 116 -20.60 -11.16 -6.14
N GLY A 117 -19.70 -11.77 -5.40
CA GLY A 117 -18.47 -12.32 -5.94
C GLY A 117 -17.41 -11.28 -6.29
N GLY A 118 -17.72 -9.98 -6.19
CA GLY A 118 -16.80 -8.89 -6.45
C GLY A 118 -15.68 -8.78 -5.41
N TYR A 119 -14.60 -8.12 -5.76
CA TYR A 119 -13.39 -8.01 -4.95
C TYR A 119 -13.09 -6.57 -4.54
N ILE A 120 -12.51 -6.40 -3.35
CA ILE A 120 -11.76 -5.21 -2.97
C ILE A 120 -10.28 -5.56 -2.86
N GLU A 121 -9.41 -4.66 -3.34
CA GLU A 121 -7.96 -4.75 -3.12
C GLU A 121 -7.44 -3.45 -2.53
N CYS A 122 -6.69 -3.56 -1.43
CA CYS A 122 -6.01 -2.44 -0.78
C CYS A 122 -4.50 -2.65 -0.86
N GLN A 123 -3.81 -1.74 -1.52
CA GLN A 123 -2.35 -1.72 -1.65
C GLN A 123 -1.76 -0.66 -0.73
N GLU A 124 -1.36 -1.02 0.49
CA GLU A 124 -1.00 -0.05 1.51
C GLU A 124 0.48 -0.05 1.87
N LEU A 125 0.96 1.13 2.25
CA LEU A 125 2.28 1.29 2.82
C LEU A 125 2.23 1.01 4.32
N ALA A 126 3.15 0.20 4.80
CA ALA A 126 3.22 -0.18 6.21
C ALA A 126 4.40 0.49 6.91
N PHE A 127 4.13 1.59 7.57
CA PHE A 127 5.08 2.20 8.48
C PHE A 127 5.15 1.42 9.82
N PRO A 128 6.18 1.56 10.67
CA PRO A 128 7.27 2.54 10.63
C PRO A 128 8.43 2.15 9.69
N VAL A 129 9.30 3.13 9.39
CA VAL A 129 10.63 2.87 8.83
C VAL A 129 11.47 2.12 9.87
N ARG A 130 12.23 1.13 9.43
CA ARG A 130 13.13 0.33 10.27
C ARG A 130 14.53 0.25 9.67
N CYS A 131 15.47 -0.26 10.45
CA CYS A 131 16.84 -0.54 10.05
C CYS A 131 17.22 -1.97 10.43
N MET A 132 17.94 -2.66 9.53
CA MET A 132 18.44 -4.02 9.79
C MET A 132 19.69 -4.02 10.64
N ASP A 133 20.41 -2.90 10.74
CA ASP A 133 21.70 -2.84 11.41
C ASP A 133 21.53 -2.77 12.92
N PRO A 134 22.14 -3.69 13.66
CA PRO A 134 22.10 -3.68 15.12
C PRO A 134 22.67 -2.36 15.67
N GLY A 135 21.97 -1.78 16.65
CA GLY A 135 22.39 -0.53 17.29
C GLY A 135 22.01 0.77 16.55
N VAL A 136 21.36 0.70 15.38
CA VAL A 136 20.72 1.86 14.77
C VAL A 136 19.31 2.02 15.35
N THR A 137 19.12 3.11 16.11
CA THR A 137 17.89 3.40 16.84
C THR A 137 17.41 4.83 16.56
N ALA A 138 16.24 5.20 17.03
CA ALA A 138 15.74 6.59 16.94
C ALA A 138 16.64 7.63 17.64
N GLU A 139 17.50 7.20 18.56
CA GLU A 139 18.43 8.09 19.26
C GLU A 139 19.61 8.52 18.38
N ASN A 140 20.04 7.65 17.43
CA ASN A 140 21.20 7.90 16.58
C ASN A 140 20.88 7.95 15.08
N SER A 141 19.60 7.85 14.71
CA SER A 141 19.11 7.94 13.35
C SER A 141 17.98 8.96 13.23
N PRO A 142 18.21 10.11 12.55
CA PRO A 142 17.17 11.06 12.24
C PRO A 142 15.96 10.45 11.53
N LEU A 143 16.18 9.51 10.60
CA LEU A 143 15.10 8.88 9.86
C LEU A 143 14.20 7.98 10.74
N LEU A 144 14.80 7.19 11.64
CA LEU A 144 14.01 6.39 12.59
C LEU A 144 13.30 7.28 13.61
N ARG A 145 13.95 8.36 14.06
CA ARG A 145 13.34 9.36 14.93
C ARG A 145 12.16 10.06 14.25
N TRP A 146 12.30 10.41 12.97
CA TRP A 146 11.18 10.94 12.19
C TRP A 146 10.00 9.98 12.18
N SER A 147 10.26 8.71 11.90
CA SER A 147 9.20 7.71 11.88
C SER A 147 8.47 7.60 13.22
N ALA A 148 9.20 7.60 14.35
CA ALA A 148 8.60 7.58 15.68
C ALA A 148 7.75 8.83 15.97
N LEU A 149 8.26 10.02 15.66
CA LEU A 149 7.55 11.30 15.82
C LEU A 149 6.31 11.38 14.91
N PHE A 150 6.37 10.83 13.70
CA PHE A 150 5.22 10.76 12.82
C PHE A 150 4.08 9.95 13.44
N PHE A 151 4.37 8.79 14.02
CA PHE A 151 3.36 7.98 14.72
C PHE A 151 2.78 8.68 15.93
N GLU A 152 3.64 9.25 16.78
CA GLU A 152 3.22 10.01 17.96
C GLU A 152 2.26 11.16 17.58
N ALA A 153 2.60 11.93 16.55
CA ALA A 153 1.78 13.03 16.10
C ALA A 153 0.50 12.57 15.39
N ALA A 154 0.55 11.49 14.60
CA ALA A 154 -0.61 10.92 13.91
C ALA A 154 -1.66 10.44 14.92
N GLU A 155 -1.26 9.69 15.95
CA GLU A 155 -2.13 9.20 17.01
C GLU A 155 -2.89 10.33 17.70
N GLN A 156 -2.23 11.45 18.00
CA GLN A 156 -2.86 12.62 18.62
C GLN A 156 -3.94 13.27 17.71
N THR A 157 -3.92 13.03 16.41
CA THR A 157 -4.95 13.52 15.46
C THR A 157 -6.08 12.52 15.22
N GLY A 158 -5.99 11.34 15.83
CA GLY A 158 -6.91 10.22 15.57
C GLY A 158 -6.65 9.51 14.23
N LEU A 159 -5.50 9.74 13.60
CA LEU A 159 -5.07 8.99 12.43
C LEU A 159 -4.43 7.66 12.86
N ASP A 160 -5.00 6.53 12.41
CA ASP A 160 -4.45 5.21 12.65
C ASP A 160 -3.36 4.86 11.61
N ALA A 161 -2.15 5.37 11.83
CA ALA A 161 -1.02 5.12 10.92
C ALA A 161 -0.58 3.63 10.89
N GLU A 162 -0.98 2.82 11.88
CA GLU A 162 -0.83 1.37 11.88
C GLU A 162 -2.05 0.63 11.32
N GLY A 163 -3.10 1.36 10.96
CA GLY A 163 -4.37 0.82 10.42
C GLY A 163 -4.17 -0.25 9.34
N PRO A 164 -3.29 -0.03 8.34
CA PRO A 164 -3.03 -1.02 7.29
C PRO A 164 -2.63 -2.41 7.80
N ARG A 165 -2.10 -2.52 8.99
CA ARG A 165 -1.73 -3.81 9.61
C ARG A 165 -2.93 -4.57 10.15
N ARG A 166 -4.06 -3.90 10.33
CA ARG A 166 -5.27 -4.42 10.97
C ARG A 166 -6.48 -4.43 10.05
N LEU A 167 -6.26 -4.45 8.73
CA LEU A 167 -7.37 -4.42 7.76
C LEU A 167 -8.15 -5.74 7.72
N ALA A 168 -7.51 -6.90 7.94
CA ALA A 168 -8.18 -8.19 7.88
C ALA A 168 -9.40 -8.31 8.82
N PRO A 169 -9.30 -8.01 10.12
CA PRO A 169 -10.47 -8.02 11.00
C PRO A 169 -11.57 -7.06 10.52
N LYS A 170 -11.20 -5.85 10.09
CA LYS A 170 -12.16 -4.85 9.61
C LYS A 170 -12.88 -5.27 8.32
N LEU A 171 -12.16 -5.92 7.40
CA LEU A 171 -12.76 -6.53 6.21
C LEU A 171 -13.77 -7.63 6.58
N GLN A 172 -13.40 -8.50 7.53
CA GLN A 172 -14.29 -9.57 8.01
C GLN A 172 -15.52 -9.02 8.74
N GLU A 173 -15.36 -8.00 9.57
CA GLU A 173 -16.44 -7.29 10.24
C GLU A 173 -17.41 -6.64 9.25
N ALA A 174 -16.93 -6.11 8.13
CA ALA A 174 -17.74 -5.59 7.04
C ALA A 174 -18.44 -6.68 6.21
N GLY A 175 -18.15 -7.97 6.43
CA GLY A 175 -18.80 -9.10 5.77
C GLY A 175 -18.00 -9.76 4.64
N PHE A 176 -16.76 -9.28 4.36
CA PHE A 176 -15.91 -9.90 3.35
C PHE A 176 -15.42 -11.28 3.78
N THR A 177 -15.30 -12.17 2.80
CA THR A 177 -14.72 -13.51 2.95
C THR A 177 -13.44 -13.64 2.11
N ASN A 178 -12.76 -14.76 2.21
CA ASN A 178 -11.53 -15.02 1.44
C ASN A 178 -10.51 -13.87 1.56
N VAL A 179 -10.34 -13.35 2.78
CA VAL A 179 -9.39 -12.25 3.04
C VAL A 179 -7.97 -12.79 2.94
N ASN A 180 -7.24 -12.33 1.94
CA ASN A 180 -5.87 -12.70 1.67
C ASN A 180 -4.94 -11.52 1.90
N LEU A 181 -3.76 -11.80 2.44
CA LEU A 181 -2.68 -10.83 2.59
C LEU A 181 -1.44 -11.34 1.88
N LYS A 182 -0.96 -10.57 0.94
CA LYS A 182 0.37 -10.74 0.34
C LYS A 182 1.27 -9.58 0.76
N THR A 183 2.49 -9.89 1.15
CA THR A 183 3.45 -8.92 1.69
C THR A 183 4.67 -8.82 0.79
N TYR A 184 5.20 -7.62 0.58
CA TYR A 184 6.36 -7.35 -0.28
C TYR A 184 7.35 -6.44 0.42
N LYS A 185 8.63 -6.56 0.09
CA LYS A 185 9.73 -5.85 0.74
C LYS A 185 10.16 -4.60 -0.03
N TRP A 186 10.21 -3.46 0.64
CA TRP A 186 10.64 -2.20 0.07
C TRP A 186 11.90 -1.65 0.75
N PRO A 187 13.09 -1.88 0.18
CA PRO A 187 14.32 -1.28 0.69
C PRO A 187 14.31 0.24 0.48
N LEU A 188 14.92 0.98 1.39
CA LEU A 188 15.23 2.39 1.19
C LEU A 188 16.68 2.51 0.71
N GLY A 189 16.88 2.93 -0.55
CA GLY A 189 18.21 3.00 -1.17
C GLY A 189 18.64 1.71 -1.88
N LYS A 190 19.88 1.70 -2.37
CA LYS A 190 20.40 0.67 -3.28
C LYS A 190 21.15 -0.47 -2.59
N TRP A 191 20.94 -0.67 -1.30
CA TRP A 191 21.67 -1.66 -0.51
C TRP A 191 21.28 -3.12 -0.81
N ALA A 192 20.02 -3.37 -1.16
CA ALA A 192 19.51 -4.70 -1.43
C ALA A 192 20.16 -5.35 -2.66
N LYS A 193 20.33 -6.68 -2.65
CA LYS A 193 20.89 -7.44 -3.76
C LYS A 193 19.93 -7.49 -4.95
N GLY A 194 20.47 -7.59 -6.17
CA GLY A 194 19.69 -7.71 -7.41
C GLY A 194 19.27 -6.38 -8.03
N ALA A 195 19.14 -6.37 -9.36
CA ALA A 195 18.85 -5.15 -10.14
C ALA A 195 17.45 -4.59 -9.81
N LYS A 196 16.44 -5.47 -9.70
CA LYS A 196 15.06 -5.13 -9.34
C LYS A 196 15.01 -4.39 -8.01
N PHE A 197 15.59 -4.96 -6.94
CA PHE A 197 15.55 -4.36 -5.61
C PHE A 197 16.38 -3.09 -5.46
N LYS A 198 17.48 -2.95 -6.24
CA LYS A 198 18.24 -1.70 -6.29
C LYS A 198 17.44 -0.58 -6.97
N LEU A 199 16.70 -0.91 -8.02
CA LEU A 199 15.84 0.05 -8.69
C LEU A 199 14.64 0.42 -7.81
N LEU A 200 13.98 -0.57 -7.22
CA LEU A 200 12.89 -0.38 -6.27
C LEU A 200 13.31 0.52 -5.10
N GLY A 201 14.44 0.18 -4.46
CA GLY A 201 14.94 0.97 -3.34
C GLY A 201 15.32 2.40 -3.69
N ARG A 202 15.73 2.67 -4.95
CA ARG A 202 15.90 4.02 -5.44
C ARG A 202 14.57 4.76 -5.54
N TYR A 203 13.55 4.16 -6.15
CA TYR A 203 12.23 4.76 -6.29
C TYR A 203 11.58 5.04 -4.94
N VAL A 204 11.61 4.07 -4.04
CA VAL A 204 11.03 4.21 -2.68
C VAL A 204 11.73 5.31 -1.88
N ASN A 205 13.05 5.44 -2.02
CA ASN A 205 13.81 6.47 -1.31
C ASN A 205 13.54 7.88 -1.88
N GLU A 206 13.41 8.02 -3.19
CA GLU A 206 13.03 9.28 -3.84
C GLU A 206 11.59 9.66 -3.49
N ASP A 207 10.62 8.72 -3.55
CA ASP A 207 9.23 8.94 -3.12
C ASP A 207 9.15 9.39 -1.65
N LEU A 208 9.88 8.72 -0.75
CA LEU A 208 9.92 9.13 0.66
C LEU A 208 10.45 10.56 0.84
N TRP A 209 11.53 10.94 0.14
CA TRP A 209 12.09 12.28 0.25
C TRP A 209 11.11 13.36 -0.14
N ASP A 210 10.35 13.12 -1.20
CA ASP A 210 9.34 14.06 -1.68
C ASP A 210 8.06 14.04 -0.81
N ALA A 211 7.78 12.90 -0.15
CA ALA A 211 6.67 12.77 0.79
C ALA A 211 6.95 13.38 2.17
N LEU A 212 8.21 13.39 2.62
CA LEU A 212 8.59 13.87 3.96
C LEU A 212 7.97 15.21 4.34
N PRO A 213 8.00 16.28 3.51
CA PRO A 213 7.39 17.56 3.89
C PRO A 213 5.88 17.47 4.08
N SER A 214 5.16 16.80 3.17
CA SER A 214 3.70 16.68 3.24
C SER A 214 3.24 15.83 4.43
N LEU A 215 3.98 14.79 4.78
CA LEU A 215 3.71 13.95 5.95
C LEU A 215 4.07 14.64 7.28
N SER A 216 5.01 15.59 7.26
CA SER A 216 5.59 16.15 8.50
C SER A 216 5.08 17.54 8.86
N LEU A 217 5.03 18.48 7.89
CA LEU A 217 4.80 19.89 8.20
C LEU A 217 3.53 20.12 9.01
N GLY A 218 2.42 19.53 8.56
CA GLY A 218 1.13 19.69 9.25
C GLY A 218 1.13 19.09 10.65
N LEU A 219 1.66 17.87 10.78
CA LEU A 219 1.69 17.17 12.07
C LEU A 219 2.69 17.80 13.04
N PHE A 220 3.92 18.05 12.60
CA PHE A 220 4.98 18.50 13.50
C PHE A 220 4.75 19.94 13.98
N THR A 221 4.25 20.83 13.11
CA THR A 221 3.97 22.21 13.53
C THR A 221 2.72 22.34 14.39
N ARG A 222 1.63 21.63 14.04
CA ARG A 222 0.35 21.79 14.76
C ARG A 222 0.26 20.92 16.02
N VAL A 223 0.84 19.72 15.97
CA VAL A 223 0.75 18.75 17.07
C VAL A 223 1.98 18.83 17.97
N LEU A 224 3.18 18.66 17.40
CA LEU A 224 4.43 18.66 18.16
C LEU A 224 4.95 20.07 18.49
N ARG A 225 4.32 21.12 17.95
CA ARG A 225 4.64 22.52 18.20
C ARG A 225 6.05 22.96 17.74
N TRP A 226 6.60 22.26 16.76
CA TRP A 226 7.86 22.68 16.13
C TRP A 226 7.64 23.88 15.22
N SER A 227 8.68 24.73 15.09
CA SER A 227 8.69 25.75 14.03
C SER A 227 8.86 25.09 12.66
N ARG A 228 8.48 25.81 11.62
CA ARG A 228 8.67 25.34 10.24
C ARG A 228 10.14 25.09 9.94
N GLU A 229 11.01 25.99 10.40
CA GLU A 229 12.45 25.92 10.23
C GLU A 229 13.05 24.68 10.89
N GLU A 230 12.62 24.36 12.14
CA GLU A 230 13.03 23.13 12.83
C GLU A 230 12.64 21.88 12.04
N VAL A 231 11.40 21.85 11.48
CA VAL A 231 10.97 20.74 10.65
C VAL A 231 11.84 20.62 9.39
N GLU A 232 12.06 21.71 8.67
CA GLU A 232 12.84 21.72 7.42
C GLU A 232 14.29 21.23 7.63
N VAL A 233 14.95 21.70 8.71
CA VAL A 233 16.30 21.25 9.10
C VAL A 233 16.29 19.75 9.41
N PHE A 234 15.34 19.29 10.22
CA PHE A 234 15.23 17.89 10.59
C PHE A 234 14.97 16.97 9.37
N LEU A 235 14.12 17.41 8.44
CA LEU A 235 13.89 16.64 7.20
C LEU A 235 15.13 16.58 6.30
N ALA A 236 15.97 17.61 6.31
CA ALA A 236 17.25 17.56 5.61
C ALA A 236 18.20 16.51 6.24
N GLU A 237 18.25 16.42 7.57
CA GLU A 237 18.98 15.37 8.29
C GLU A 237 18.45 13.96 7.97
N CYS A 238 17.12 13.78 7.92
CA CYS A 238 16.50 12.51 7.53
C CYS A 238 16.90 12.07 6.12
N ARG A 239 16.90 13.00 5.15
CA ARG A 239 17.35 12.72 3.78
C ARG A 239 18.84 12.37 3.72
N GLN A 240 19.66 13.02 4.52
CA GLN A 240 21.09 12.73 4.61
C GLN A 240 21.33 11.35 5.24
N ASP A 241 20.58 11.02 6.28
CA ASP A 241 20.65 9.72 6.97
C ASP A 241 20.25 8.55 6.05
N SER A 242 19.17 8.70 5.28
CA SER A 242 18.71 7.66 4.32
C SER A 242 19.71 7.41 3.16
N ARG A 243 20.67 8.31 2.93
CA ARG A 243 21.73 8.14 1.91
C ARG A 243 22.95 7.39 2.42
N ARG A 244 23.02 7.11 3.70
CA ARG A 244 24.14 6.42 4.32
C ARG A 244 24.24 4.99 3.78
N ARG A 245 25.46 4.59 3.39
CA ARG A 245 25.71 3.25 2.82
C ARG A 245 25.92 2.17 3.88
N ASP A 246 26.18 2.58 5.10
CA ASP A 246 26.37 1.73 6.29
C ASP A 246 25.06 1.48 7.05
N ARG A 247 23.92 1.86 6.49
CA ARG A 247 22.59 1.69 7.09
C ARG A 247 21.63 1.08 6.08
N HIS A 248 20.96 0.01 6.49
CA HIS A 248 20.05 -0.78 5.67
C HIS A 248 18.60 -0.50 6.11
N TYR A 249 18.10 0.68 5.73
CA TYR A 249 16.75 1.11 6.05
C TYR A 249 15.72 0.41 5.17
N TYR A 250 14.56 0.19 5.77
CA TYR A 250 13.42 -0.39 5.10
C TYR A 250 12.10 0.03 5.76
N ILE A 251 11.00 -0.15 5.06
CA ILE A 251 9.64 -0.01 5.61
C ILE A 251 9.16 -1.42 5.94
N ASP A 252 8.84 -1.68 7.21
CA ASP A 252 8.56 -3.01 7.77
C ASP A 252 7.08 -3.36 7.83
N TRP A 253 6.86 -4.68 8.00
CA TRP A 253 5.54 -5.21 8.24
C TRP A 253 5.55 -6.49 9.10
N PHE A 254 4.59 -6.61 10.03
CA PHE A 254 4.36 -7.80 10.85
C PHE A 254 3.20 -8.65 10.34
N VAL A 255 3.44 -9.95 10.17
CA VAL A 255 2.39 -10.97 10.21
C VAL A 255 2.40 -11.53 11.63
N GLU A 256 1.33 -11.33 12.37
CA GLU A 256 1.13 -12.05 13.63
C GLU A 256 0.79 -13.51 13.31
N ARG A 257 1.83 -14.33 13.11
CA ARG A 257 1.71 -15.78 13.33
C ARG A 257 1.92 -16.01 14.80
N ARG A 258 0.88 -16.38 15.52
CA ARG A 258 1.05 -17.04 16.82
C ARG A 258 1.74 -18.38 16.60
N THR A 259 3.04 -18.37 16.61
CA THR A 259 3.88 -19.52 16.96
C THR A 259 4.94 -19.01 17.90
N THR A 260 4.92 -19.57 19.09
CA THR A 260 5.95 -19.43 20.12
C THR A 260 7.28 -19.97 19.59
N SER A 261 8.07 -19.12 18.93
CA SER A 261 9.54 -19.26 18.86
C SER A 261 10.14 -17.98 18.31
N TRP A 262 11.07 -17.44 19.08
CA TRP A 262 11.87 -16.28 18.75
C TRP A 262 12.90 -16.66 17.68
N LEU A 263 12.66 -16.27 16.43
CA LEU A 263 13.71 -16.18 15.41
C LEU A 263 13.38 -15.01 14.49
N CYS A 264 14.20 -13.97 14.58
CA CYS A 264 14.20 -12.81 13.72
C CYS A 264 14.48 -13.19 12.27
N SER A 265 13.46 -13.15 11.42
CA SER A 265 13.64 -13.00 9.97
C SER A 265 13.08 -11.65 9.57
N ALA A 266 13.95 -10.71 9.24
CA ALA A 266 13.58 -9.37 8.81
C ALA A 266 13.02 -9.41 7.39
N ASN A 267 11.75 -9.06 7.24
CA ASN A 267 11.06 -9.00 5.95
C ASN A 267 10.37 -7.64 5.75
N ILE A 268 10.55 -7.00 4.60
CA ILE A 268 10.18 -5.61 4.25
C ILE A 268 9.03 -5.62 3.25
N ASN A 269 7.94 -4.81 3.42
CA ASN A 269 6.80 -5.02 2.53
C ASN A 269 5.90 -3.79 2.34
N SER A 270 5.38 -3.62 1.14
CA SER A 270 4.08 -3.01 0.90
C SER A 270 2.99 -4.08 1.03
N LEU A 271 1.77 -3.66 1.39
CA LEU A 271 0.67 -4.56 1.63
C LEU A 271 -0.31 -4.56 0.50
N ILE A 272 -0.73 -5.76 0.12
CA ILE A 272 -1.89 -5.94 -0.74
C ILE A 272 -2.88 -6.82 0.01
N TRP A 273 -4.04 -6.24 0.28
CA TRP A 273 -5.20 -6.95 0.76
C TRP A 273 -6.20 -7.08 -0.36
N TYR A 274 -6.71 -8.26 -0.59
CA TYR A 274 -7.94 -8.42 -1.35
C TYR A 274 -8.90 -9.33 -0.61
N ALA A 275 -10.18 -9.05 -0.78
CA ALA A 275 -11.24 -9.81 -0.15
C ALA A 275 -12.45 -9.85 -1.09
N GLN A 276 -13.21 -10.91 -1.00
CA GLN A 276 -14.36 -11.16 -1.83
C GLN A 276 -15.67 -10.92 -1.05
N LYS A 277 -16.61 -10.23 -1.68
CA LYS A 277 -17.98 -10.23 -1.24
C LYS A 277 -18.60 -11.60 -1.55
N PRO A 278 -19.15 -12.33 -0.57
CA PRO A 278 -19.69 -13.67 -0.81
C PRO A 278 -20.86 -13.66 -1.80
N ASP A 279 -20.99 -14.75 -2.54
CA ASP A 279 -22.19 -15.05 -3.30
C ASP A 279 -23.33 -15.45 -2.35
N ASP A 280 -24.59 -15.28 -2.75
CA ASP A 280 -25.70 -15.78 -1.93
C ASP A 280 -25.63 -17.30 -1.84
N VAL A 281 -25.46 -17.80 -0.64
CA VAL A 281 -25.63 -19.21 -0.33
C VAL A 281 -27.13 -19.49 -0.22
N ASN A 282 -27.83 -19.54 -1.36
CA ASN A 282 -29.07 -20.24 -1.47
C ASN A 282 -29.29 -20.77 -2.88
N ASN A 283 -29.20 -22.08 -2.99
CA ASN A 283 -29.53 -22.94 -4.10
C ASN A 283 -28.38 -23.30 -5.06
N LYS A 284 -27.58 -24.29 -4.63
CA LYS A 284 -27.47 -25.54 -5.43
C LYS A 284 -26.62 -26.57 -4.69
N THR A 285 -27.30 -27.58 -4.18
CA THR A 285 -26.74 -28.90 -3.86
C THR A 285 -26.09 -29.53 -5.11
N ARG A 286 -24.88 -30.06 -4.91
CA ARG A 286 -24.20 -31.10 -5.69
C ARG A 286 -23.57 -30.73 -7.03
N GLY A 287 -22.30 -30.88 -7.04
CA GLY A 287 -21.44 -31.12 -8.20
C GLY A 287 -19.99 -31.14 -7.74
N ASN A 288 -19.45 -32.35 -7.56
CA ASN A 288 -18.02 -32.58 -7.49
C ASN A 288 -17.33 -31.92 -8.67
N ASP A 289 -16.25 -31.23 -8.43
CA ASP A 289 -15.08 -31.43 -9.26
C ASP A 289 -13.83 -30.90 -8.55
N HIS A 290 -12.98 -31.84 -8.21
CA HIS A 290 -11.57 -31.60 -7.92
C HIS A 290 -10.88 -31.13 -9.20
N VAL A 291 -10.32 -29.93 -9.22
CA VAL A 291 -9.30 -29.54 -10.19
C VAL A 291 -8.21 -28.72 -9.48
N GLN A 292 -7.12 -29.36 -9.23
CA GLN A 292 -5.73 -28.96 -9.39
C GLN A 292 -5.34 -27.51 -9.03
N ASP A 293 -4.87 -27.33 -7.77
CA ASP A 293 -4.16 -26.13 -7.28
C ASP A 293 -2.63 -26.36 -7.16
N GLU A 294 -2.03 -27.15 -8.04
CA GLU A 294 -0.61 -27.56 -7.90
C GLU A 294 0.40 -26.81 -8.80
N GLU A 295 0.00 -25.88 -9.66
CA GLU A 295 0.97 -25.29 -10.63
C GLU A 295 1.40 -23.82 -10.38
N LEU A 296 0.98 -23.17 -9.28
CA LEU A 296 1.34 -21.76 -9.03
C LEU A 296 2.35 -21.54 -7.90
N LEU A 297 2.94 -22.58 -7.35
CA LEU A 297 3.84 -22.48 -6.19
C LEU A 297 5.34 -22.36 -6.54
N GLU A 298 5.75 -22.56 -7.78
CA GLU A 298 7.19 -22.57 -8.13
C GLU A 298 7.81 -21.20 -8.48
N SER A 299 7.05 -20.11 -8.59
CA SER A 299 7.63 -18.80 -8.91
C SER A 299 7.93 -17.91 -7.70
N ASP A 300 7.53 -18.29 -6.49
CA ASP A 300 7.63 -17.44 -5.30
C ASP A 300 8.97 -17.57 -4.53
N GLU A 301 9.86 -18.53 -4.88
CA GLU A 301 11.15 -18.71 -4.16
C GLU A 301 12.18 -17.59 -4.40
N GLU A 302 12.08 -16.82 -5.48
CA GLU A 302 13.02 -15.71 -5.72
C GLU A 302 12.75 -14.44 -4.87
N ALA A 303 11.58 -14.31 -4.27
CA ALA A 303 11.23 -13.14 -3.45
C ALA A 303 11.77 -13.20 -2.02
N GLU A 304 12.20 -14.37 -1.53
CA GLU A 304 12.60 -14.58 -0.12
C GLU A 304 14.04 -14.17 0.21
N ASN A 305 14.88 -13.80 -0.77
CA ASN A 305 16.32 -13.65 -0.53
C ASN A 305 16.83 -12.20 -0.65
N ILE A 306 16.30 -11.27 0.16
CA ILE A 306 17.00 -10.02 0.46
C ILE A 306 17.89 -10.24 1.68
N SER A 307 19.12 -10.65 1.45
CA SER A 307 20.15 -10.66 2.50
C SER A 307 21.01 -9.41 2.39
N PRO A 308 21.51 -8.84 3.50
CA PRO A 308 22.51 -7.79 3.44
C PRO A 308 23.77 -8.31 2.73
N PRO A 309 24.56 -7.43 2.10
CA PRO A 309 25.84 -7.81 1.52
C PRO A 309 26.76 -8.33 2.64
N ASP A 310 27.46 -9.44 2.39
CA ASP A 310 28.47 -9.95 3.30
C ASP A 310 29.50 -8.86 3.56
N VAL A 311 29.65 -8.47 4.82
CA VAL A 311 30.73 -7.58 5.27
C VAL A 311 31.97 -8.46 5.39
N PRO A 312 33.07 -8.19 4.66
CA PRO A 312 34.30 -8.93 4.85
C PRO A 312 34.83 -8.71 6.27
N PRO A 313 35.40 -9.72 6.91
CA PRO A 313 36.00 -9.58 8.23
C PRO A 313 37.12 -8.54 8.18
N SER A 314 37.15 -7.69 9.19
CA SER A 314 38.15 -6.62 9.43
C SER A 314 39.56 -7.18 9.63
#